data_f03f418b9f102e2db4ac7b3b86a1128b
#
_entry.id   f03f418b9f102e2db4ac7b3b86a1128b
#
_cell.length_a   1.000
_cell.length_b   1.000
_cell.length_c   1.000
_cell.angle_alpha   90.00
_cell.angle_beta   90.00
_cell.angle_gamma   90.00
#
_symmetry.space_group_name_H-M   'P 1'
#
loop_
_entity.id
_entity.type
_entity.pdbx_description
1 polymer ?
#
loop_
_entity_poly.entity_id
_entity_poly.type
_entity_poly.pdbx_seq_one_letter_code
_entity_poly.pdbx_strand_id
1 'polypeptide(L)'
;MPYAFMPKLSQPELIFDKNKQWLGETMKGIKEDIETLQAQKLGVMLKPHIWVWNGNFTGDIKMFSEEDWIQFEENYKKYILAFAHLAESMQVNLFCIGTELNSFVNQRPAFWCSLIDEVKSVYSGDLTYAENWDTHTEVHFWDSLDFIGIDAYFPISNSKTPSLEEAFLKWEILKENLKAYSKEFQTQVLFTEYGYRSIDFAGEKPWVSKRMKDKANENAQLNLLMALHQSLWKEDWFAGGFLWKWFPYYNSQSDEHRNRFSIQGKKSEAYLKEFYADH
;
A
#
# COMPACT_ATOMS: atom_id res chain seq x y z
N MET A 1 0.95 -4.05 -9.54
CA MET A 1 1.05 -4.82 -8.26
C MET A 1 0.90 -6.30 -8.58
N PRO A 2 1.95 -7.11 -8.47
CA PRO A 2 1.85 -8.56 -8.64
C PRO A 2 1.16 -9.23 -7.43
N TYR A 3 0.51 -10.34 -7.67
CA TYR A 3 -0.14 -11.13 -6.62
C TYR A 3 0.37 -12.56 -6.60
N ALA A 4 0.68 -13.05 -5.39
CA ALA A 4 0.74 -14.48 -5.10
C ALA A 4 -0.58 -14.92 -4.45
N PHE A 5 -1.12 -16.05 -4.87
CA PHE A 5 -2.34 -16.62 -4.29
C PHE A 5 -1.98 -17.64 -3.21
N MET A 6 -2.65 -17.51 -2.07
CA MET A 6 -2.51 -18.40 -0.92
C MET A 6 -3.86 -19.08 -0.67
N PRO A 7 -3.93 -20.43 -0.62
CA PRO A 7 -5.20 -21.15 -0.45
C PRO A 7 -5.88 -20.87 0.90
N LYS A 8 -5.11 -20.84 1.99
CA LYS A 8 -5.57 -20.55 3.36
C LYS A 8 -4.47 -19.88 4.17
N LEU A 9 -4.85 -19.12 5.18
CA LEU A 9 -3.93 -18.44 6.11
C LEU A 9 -2.92 -19.34 6.83
N SER A 10 -3.19 -20.63 6.86
CA SER A 10 -2.37 -21.66 7.54
C SER A 10 -1.78 -22.69 6.60
N GLN A 11 -1.70 -22.40 5.31
CA GLN A 11 -1.05 -23.27 4.32
C GLN A 11 0.17 -22.56 3.73
N PRO A 12 1.34 -23.23 3.68
CA PRO A 12 2.59 -22.58 3.24
C PRO A 12 2.67 -22.33 1.74
N GLU A 13 1.68 -22.77 0.95
CA GLU A 13 1.70 -22.70 -0.50
C GLU A 13 1.45 -21.25 -1.00
N LEU A 14 2.34 -20.77 -1.86
CA LEU A 14 2.17 -19.53 -2.63
C LEU A 14 2.22 -19.83 -4.13
N ILE A 15 1.19 -19.41 -4.84
CA ILE A 15 1.03 -19.63 -6.28
C ILE A 15 1.17 -18.29 -6.99
N PHE A 16 2.22 -18.10 -7.77
CA PHE A 16 2.44 -16.88 -8.55
C PHE A 16 2.98 -17.20 -9.94
N ASP A 17 2.87 -16.25 -10.86
CA ASP A 17 3.34 -16.29 -12.24
C ASP A 17 2.86 -17.55 -13.02
N LYS A 18 1.55 -17.84 -12.92
CA LYS A 18 0.91 -18.96 -13.60
C LYS A 18 0.00 -18.49 -14.75
N ASN A 19 -0.11 -19.32 -15.79
CA ASN A 19 -0.90 -19.05 -17.00
C ASN A 19 -2.39 -18.74 -16.75
N LYS A 20 -2.92 -19.05 -15.56
CA LYS A 20 -4.32 -18.78 -15.18
C LYS A 20 -4.51 -17.48 -14.40
N GLN A 21 -3.44 -16.79 -14.05
CA GLN A 21 -3.50 -15.46 -13.42
C GLN A 21 -3.84 -14.41 -14.46
N TRP A 22 -4.40 -13.30 -14.01
CA TRP A 22 -4.60 -12.14 -14.86
C TRP A 22 -3.25 -11.60 -15.30
N LEU A 23 -3.15 -11.15 -16.55
CA LEU A 23 -1.88 -10.70 -17.13
C LEU A 23 -1.16 -9.67 -16.22
N GLY A 24 -1.88 -8.67 -15.72
CA GLY A 24 -1.32 -7.63 -14.83
C GLY A 24 -0.85 -8.11 -13.45
N GLU A 25 -1.02 -9.39 -13.14
CA GLU A 25 -0.52 -10.02 -11.88
C GLU A 25 0.71 -10.89 -12.14
N THR A 26 1.04 -11.17 -13.41
CA THR A 26 2.16 -12.02 -13.83
C THR A 26 3.43 -11.19 -14.05
N MET A 27 4.58 -11.85 -14.04
CA MET A 27 5.89 -11.22 -14.37
C MET A 27 5.84 -10.46 -15.69
N LYS A 28 5.21 -11.06 -16.72
CA LYS A 28 5.08 -10.44 -18.04
C LYS A 28 4.25 -9.16 -17.98
N GLY A 29 3.06 -9.20 -17.38
CA GLY A 29 2.18 -8.04 -17.32
C GLY A 29 2.75 -6.93 -16.44
N ILE A 30 3.39 -7.27 -15.32
CA ILE A 30 4.09 -6.30 -14.48
C ILE A 30 5.23 -5.60 -15.24
N LYS A 31 5.97 -6.34 -16.06
CA LYS A 31 7.01 -5.75 -16.92
C LYS A 31 6.41 -4.74 -17.90
N GLU A 32 5.32 -5.09 -18.58
CA GLU A 32 4.60 -4.21 -19.52
C GLU A 32 4.05 -2.95 -18.80
N ASP A 33 3.53 -3.09 -17.56
CA ASP A 33 3.08 -1.96 -16.75
C ASP A 33 4.24 -1.03 -16.37
N ILE A 34 5.39 -1.57 -15.93
CA ILE A 34 6.58 -0.78 -15.59
C ILE A 34 7.06 -0.01 -16.82
N GLU A 35 7.22 -0.66 -17.98
CA GLU A 35 7.63 -0.04 -19.25
C GLU A 35 6.69 1.12 -19.62
N THR A 36 5.38 0.92 -19.44
CA THR A 36 4.37 1.94 -19.73
C THR A 36 4.49 3.16 -18.83
N LEU A 37 4.68 2.97 -17.53
CA LEU A 37 4.84 4.05 -16.55
C LEU A 37 6.14 4.82 -16.77
N GLN A 38 7.25 4.11 -16.98
CA GLN A 38 8.56 4.71 -17.24
C GLN A 38 8.58 5.50 -18.55
N ALA A 39 7.86 5.05 -19.59
CA ALA A 39 7.70 5.80 -20.83
C ALA A 39 7.01 7.15 -20.62
N GLN A 40 6.19 7.27 -19.56
CA GLN A 40 5.57 8.53 -19.12
C GLN A 40 6.46 9.32 -18.11
N LYS A 41 7.71 8.88 -17.86
CA LYS A 41 8.64 9.46 -16.89
C LYS A 41 8.13 9.45 -15.45
N LEU A 42 7.30 8.46 -15.12
CA LEU A 42 6.81 8.26 -13.76
C LEU A 42 7.77 7.37 -12.97
N GLY A 43 8.03 7.72 -11.73
CA GLY A 43 8.68 6.82 -10.77
C GLY A 43 7.77 5.64 -10.45
N VAL A 44 8.36 4.47 -10.23
CA VAL A 44 7.62 3.23 -10.01
C VAL A 44 7.95 2.64 -8.65
N MET A 45 6.92 2.34 -7.88
CA MET A 45 7.00 1.41 -6.75
C MET A 45 6.44 0.05 -7.18
N LEU A 46 7.27 -0.99 -7.11
CA LEU A 46 6.81 -2.37 -7.29
C LEU A 46 6.45 -2.96 -5.92
N LYS A 47 5.15 -3.23 -5.71
CA LYS A 47 4.58 -3.67 -4.44
C LYS A 47 3.92 -5.04 -4.60
N PRO A 48 4.63 -6.16 -4.32
CA PRO A 48 4.06 -7.51 -4.32
C PRO A 48 3.08 -7.74 -3.17
N HIS A 49 1.95 -8.39 -3.49
CA HIS A 49 0.90 -8.70 -2.52
C HIS A 49 0.65 -10.20 -2.43
N ILE A 50 0.13 -10.67 -1.30
CA ILE A 50 -0.51 -11.97 -1.18
C ILE A 50 -2.03 -11.77 -1.23
N TRP A 51 -2.72 -12.62 -1.99
CA TRP A 51 -4.17 -12.74 -1.98
C TRP A 51 -4.56 -14.07 -1.37
N VAL A 52 -5.15 -14.04 -0.19
CA VAL A 52 -5.68 -15.24 0.45
C VAL A 52 -7.06 -15.56 -0.13
N TRP A 53 -7.29 -16.82 -0.48
CA TRP A 53 -8.57 -17.23 -1.04
C TRP A 53 -9.73 -16.86 -0.10
N ASN A 54 -10.87 -16.47 -0.67
CA ASN A 54 -12.01 -15.88 0.04
C ASN A 54 -11.79 -14.49 0.65
N GLY A 55 -10.68 -13.81 0.38
CA GLY A 55 -10.41 -12.45 0.82
C GLY A 55 -10.19 -12.33 2.33
N ASN A 56 -9.55 -13.34 2.95
CA ASN A 56 -9.06 -13.22 4.32
C ASN A 56 -7.90 -12.23 4.41
N PHE A 57 -7.78 -11.57 5.56
CA PHE A 57 -6.74 -10.60 5.79
C PHE A 57 -5.36 -11.25 5.93
N THR A 58 -4.37 -10.77 5.22
CA THR A 58 -3.00 -11.32 5.18
C THR A 58 -2.24 -11.14 6.48
N GLY A 59 -2.58 -10.13 7.26
CA GLY A 59 -2.02 -9.92 8.60
C GLY A 59 -2.26 -11.06 9.59
N ASP A 60 -3.23 -11.94 9.30
CA ASP A 60 -3.57 -13.10 10.12
C ASP A 60 -2.86 -14.39 9.70
N ILE A 61 -1.90 -14.35 8.75
CA ILE A 61 -1.15 -15.54 8.31
C ILE A 61 -0.46 -16.20 9.49
N LYS A 62 -0.73 -17.48 9.70
CA LYS A 62 -0.18 -18.24 10.83
C LYS A 62 -0.04 -19.72 10.47
N MET A 63 1.17 -20.23 10.55
CA MET A 63 1.46 -21.67 10.43
C MET A 63 1.34 -22.36 11.78
N PHE A 64 1.04 -23.67 11.76
CA PHE A 64 0.82 -24.45 12.99
C PHE A 64 2.02 -25.33 13.35
N SER A 65 2.99 -25.51 12.45
CA SER A 65 4.21 -26.22 12.72
C SER A 65 5.43 -25.42 12.25
N GLU A 66 6.62 -25.76 12.76
CA GLU A 66 7.87 -25.16 12.31
C GLU A 66 8.18 -25.54 10.88
N GLU A 67 7.84 -26.75 10.46
CA GLU A 67 8.01 -27.23 9.09
C GLU A 67 7.19 -26.41 8.10
N ASP A 68 5.93 -26.06 8.44
CA ASP A 68 5.08 -25.21 7.61
C ASP A 68 5.62 -23.77 7.56
N TRP A 69 6.17 -23.23 8.68
CA TRP A 69 6.81 -21.92 8.67
C TRP A 69 8.03 -21.90 7.75
N ILE A 70 8.92 -22.87 7.85
CA ILE A 70 10.11 -22.98 6.97
C ILE A 70 9.68 -23.06 5.51
N GLN A 71 8.67 -23.87 5.20
CA GLN A 71 8.16 -23.98 3.83
C GLN A 71 7.52 -22.69 3.33
N PHE A 72 6.79 -21.96 4.19
CA PHE A 72 6.20 -20.67 3.84
C PHE A 72 7.29 -19.61 3.60
N GLU A 73 8.29 -19.53 4.47
CA GLU A 73 9.45 -18.65 4.32
C GLU A 73 10.18 -18.88 2.99
N GLU A 74 10.44 -20.14 2.64
CA GLU A 74 11.08 -20.49 1.35
C GLU A 74 10.21 -20.08 0.15
N ASN A 75 8.91 -20.29 0.20
CA ASN A 75 7.99 -19.92 -0.87
C ASN A 75 7.86 -18.40 -0.97
N TYR A 76 7.77 -17.70 0.15
CA TYR A 76 7.71 -16.25 0.20
C TYR A 76 9.01 -15.63 -0.33
N LYS A 77 10.16 -16.11 0.10
CA LYS A 77 11.46 -15.69 -0.40
C LYS A 77 11.57 -15.86 -1.92
N LYS A 78 11.21 -17.03 -2.47
CA LYS A 78 11.18 -17.25 -3.92
C LYS A 78 10.31 -16.23 -4.65
N TYR A 79 9.15 -15.91 -4.09
CA TYR A 79 8.24 -14.92 -4.64
C TYR A 79 8.86 -13.52 -4.66
N ILE A 80 9.36 -13.06 -3.51
CA ILE A 80 9.93 -11.71 -3.39
C ILE A 80 11.19 -11.55 -4.22
N LEU A 81 12.13 -12.51 -4.19
CA LEU A 81 13.36 -12.44 -4.97
C LEU A 81 13.10 -12.45 -6.49
N ALA A 82 12.09 -13.18 -6.96
CA ALA A 82 11.71 -13.14 -8.37
C ALA A 82 11.32 -11.72 -8.81
N PHE A 83 10.57 -10.98 -7.99
CA PHE A 83 10.20 -9.60 -8.29
C PHE A 83 11.30 -8.58 -7.95
N ALA A 84 12.20 -8.86 -7.01
CA ALA A 84 13.39 -8.04 -6.77
C ALA A 84 14.34 -8.07 -7.99
N HIS A 85 14.58 -9.25 -8.58
CA HIS A 85 15.32 -9.36 -9.84
C HIS A 85 14.64 -8.64 -11.00
N LEU A 86 13.32 -8.69 -11.10
CA LEU A 86 12.58 -7.91 -12.10
C LEU A 86 12.76 -6.42 -11.85
N ALA A 87 12.61 -5.97 -10.60
CA ALA A 87 12.78 -4.57 -10.19
C ALA A 87 14.18 -4.04 -10.58
N GLU A 88 15.24 -4.80 -10.29
CA GLU A 88 16.60 -4.47 -10.70
C GLU A 88 16.73 -4.38 -12.22
N SER A 89 16.29 -5.42 -12.95
CA SER A 89 16.41 -5.47 -14.42
C SER A 89 15.66 -4.35 -15.13
N MET A 90 14.61 -3.82 -14.50
CA MET A 90 13.77 -2.74 -15.00
C MET A 90 14.11 -1.37 -14.39
N GLN A 91 15.15 -1.29 -13.55
CA GLN A 91 15.54 -0.07 -12.84
C GLN A 91 14.35 0.62 -12.13
N VAL A 92 13.54 -0.18 -11.42
CA VAL A 92 12.44 0.31 -10.61
C VAL A 92 13.00 1.15 -9.47
N ASN A 93 12.37 2.28 -9.16
CA ASN A 93 12.87 3.22 -8.15
C ASN A 93 12.73 2.70 -6.72
N LEU A 94 11.59 2.04 -6.42
CA LEU A 94 11.25 1.58 -5.08
C LEU A 94 10.66 0.17 -5.12
N PHE A 95 11.17 -0.71 -4.29
CA PHE A 95 10.66 -2.07 -4.13
C PHE A 95 10.10 -2.27 -2.73
N CYS A 96 8.85 -2.72 -2.64
CA CYS A 96 8.20 -3.06 -1.38
C CYS A 96 8.31 -4.57 -1.13
N ILE A 97 8.98 -4.96 -0.05
CA ILE A 97 9.29 -6.37 0.25
C ILE A 97 8.13 -7.16 0.87
N GLY A 98 7.01 -6.50 1.17
CA GLY A 98 5.81 -7.14 1.74
C GLY A 98 4.73 -6.14 2.07
N THR A 99 3.49 -6.64 2.21
CA THR A 99 2.31 -5.81 2.44
C THR A 99 1.42 -6.43 3.51
N GLU A 100 1.24 -5.73 4.64
CA GLU A 100 0.30 -6.06 5.72
C GLU A 100 0.44 -7.52 6.23
N LEU A 101 1.67 -7.93 6.57
CA LEU A 101 1.97 -9.30 7.04
C LEU A 101 2.31 -9.35 8.53
N ASN A 102 1.60 -8.56 9.34
CA ASN A 102 1.88 -8.34 10.76
C ASN A 102 2.19 -9.62 11.55
N SER A 103 1.35 -10.65 11.47
CA SER A 103 1.58 -11.91 12.17
C SER A 103 2.88 -12.61 11.74
N PHE A 104 3.19 -12.59 10.44
CA PHE A 104 4.43 -13.16 9.90
C PHE A 104 5.66 -12.35 10.34
N VAL A 105 5.57 -11.01 10.32
CA VAL A 105 6.64 -10.13 10.80
C VAL A 105 6.96 -10.43 12.26
N ASN A 106 5.97 -10.50 13.12
CA ASN A 106 6.14 -10.68 14.56
C ASN A 106 6.59 -12.09 14.93
N GLN A 107 6.16 -13.12 14.20
CA GLN A 107 6.51 -14.51 14.52
C GLN A 107 7.85 -14.95 13.94
N ARG A 108 8.33 -14.30 12.89
CA ARG A 108 9.54 -14.74 12.15
C ARG A 108 10.56 -13.60 11.92
N PRO A 109 10.98 -12.86 12.97
CA PRO A 109 11.85 -11.70 12.80
C PRO A 109 13.18 -12.01 12.13
N ALA A 110 13.80 -13.15 12.43
CA ALA A 110 15.08 -13.55 11.84
C ALA A 110 14.97 -13.79 10.33
N PHE A 111 13.83 -14.30 9.86
CA PHE A 111 13.55 -14.46 8.43
C PHE A 111 13.54 -13.10 7.71
N TRP A 112 12.88 -12.10 8.27
CA TRP A 112 12.78 -10.78 7.65
C TRP A 112 14.14 -10.08 7.54
N CYS A 113 14.99 -10.16 8.56
CA CYS A 113 16.37 -9.66 8.48
C CYS A 113 17.14 -10.33 7.34
N SER A 114 17.08 -11.67 7.24
CA SER A 114 17.74 -12.43 6.17
C SER A 114 17.18 -12.09 4.79
N LEU A 115 15.84 -11.94 4.66
CA LEU A 115 15.20 -11.58 3.40
C LEU A 115 15.64 -10.20 2.91
N ILE A 116 15.72 -9.21 3.81
CA ILE A 116 16.18 -7.85 3.49
C ILE A 116 17.61 -7.89 2.93
N ASP A 117 18.52 -8.62 3.60
CA ASP A 117 19.91 -8.77 3.14
C ASP A 117 19.97 -9.46 1.76
N GLU A 118 19.20 -10.51 1.55
CA GLU A 118 19.13 -11.20 0.26
C GLU A 118 18.57 -10.29 -0.84
N VAL A 119 17.51 -9.51 -0.57
CA VAL A 119 16.97 -8.54 -1.52
C VAL A 119 18.00 -7.47 -1.87
N LYS A 120 18.69 -6.89 -0.87
CA LYS A 120 19.77 -5.90 -1.08
C LYS A 120 20.93 -6.45 -1.90
N SER A 121 21.16 -7.75 -1.89
CA SER A 121 22.20 -8.37 -2.72
C SER A 121 21.86 -8.44 -4.21
N VAL A 122 20.58 -8.32 -4.59
CA VAL A 122 20.08 -8.47 -5.97
C VAL A 122 19.35 -7.25 -6.51
N TYR A 123 19.00 -6.27 -5.66
CA TYR A 123 18.32 -5.04 -6.02
C TYR A 123 19.01 -3.84 -5.36
N SER A 124 19.34 -2.84 -6.18
CA SER A 124 20.16 -1.67 -5.80
C SER A 124 19.33 -0.38 -5.55
N GLY A 125 18.05 -0.39 -5.83
CA GLY A 125 17.15 0.74 -5.56
C GLY A 125 16.65 0.79 -4.13
N ASP A 126 15.76 1.75 -3.84
CA ASP A 126 15.20 1.95 -2.50
C ASP A 126 14.26 0.81 -2.09
N LEU A 127 14.29 0.46 -0.80
CA LEU A 127 13.45 -0.57 -0.20
C LEU A 127 12.47 0.00 0.81
N THR A 128 11.27 -0.58 0.84
CA THR A 128 10.29 -0.38 1.92
C THR A 128 9.54 -1.68 2.21
N TYR A 129 8.83 -1.70 3.31
CA TYR A 129 7.77 -2.65 3.65
C TYR A 129 6.49 -1.84 3.87
N ALA A 130 5.32 -2.37 3.58
CA ALA A 130 4.05 -1.69 3.76
C ALA A 130 3.28 -2.33 4.92
N GLU A 131 3.21 -1.66 6.06
CA GLU A 131 2.41 -2.14 7.19
C GLU A 131 1.12 -1.33 7.32
N ASN A 132 0.11 -1.96 7.92
CA ASN A 132 -1.18 -1.33 8.16
C ASN A 132 -1.05 -0.15 9.16
N TRP A 133 -1.95 0.82 9.06
CA TRP A 133 -1.95 2.06 9.84
C TRP A 133 -1.95 1.85 11.37
N ASP A 134 -2.52 0.74 11.88
CA ASP A 134 -2.64 0.43 13.32
C ASP A 134 -1.55 -0.50 13.85
N THR A 135 -0.74 -1.11 12.97
CA THR A 135 0.30 -2.07 13.35
C THR A 135 1.71 -1.68 12.91
N HIS A 136 1.90 -0.54 12.21
CA HIS A 136 3.21 -0.10 11.71
C HIS A 136 4.26 0.08 12.82
N THR A 137 3.85 0.34 14.06
CA THR A 137 4.74 0.44 15.22
C THR A 137 5.25 -0.90 15.75
N GLU A 138 4.73 -2.02 15.24
CA GLU A 138 5.16 -3.36 15.62
C GLU A 138 6.29 -3.92 14.71
N VAL A 139 6.60 -3.22 13.62
CA VAL A 139 7.67 -3.62 12.70
C VAL A 139 9.03 -3.23 13.28
N HIS A 140 9.94 -4.20 13.37
CA HIS A 140 11.22 -4.08 14.09
C HIS A 140 12.45 -3.90 13.17
N PHE A 141 12.26 -3.74 11.87
CA PHE A 141 13.35 -3.64 10.88
C PHE A 141 13.32 -2.36 10.04
N TRP A 142 12.64 -1.29 10.49
CA TRP A 142 12.59 -0.03 9.74
C TRP A 142 13.95 0.60 9.49
N ASP A 143 14.90 0.44 10.42
CA ASP A 143 16.28 0.89 10.30
C ASP A 143 17.08 0.18 9.19
N SER A 144 16.56 -0.93 8.70
CA SER A 144 17.13 -1.68 7.58
C SER A 144 16.50 -1.31 6.23
N LEU A 145 15.56 -0.37 6.19
CA LEU A 145 14.84 0.05 4.99
C LEU A 145 15.04 1.55 4.72
N ASP A 146 14.77 2.00 3.50
CA ASP A 146 14.93 3.39 3.09
C ASP A 146 13.71 4.25 3.45
N PHE A 147 12.54 3.63 3.62
CA PHE A 147 11.31 4.29 4.04
C PHE A 147 10.52 3.46 5.04
N ILE A 148 9.86 4.16 5.98
CA ILE A 148 8.80 3.60 6.83
C ILE A 148 7.52 3.60 6.01
N GLY A 149 7.13 2.45 5.46
CA GLY A 149 5.96 2.32 4.60
C GLY A 149 4.68 2.05 5.38
N ILE A 150 3.66 2.88 5.16
CA ILE A 150 2.36 2.75 5.86
C ILE A 150 1.23 2.71 4.84
N ASP A 151 0.38 1.69 4.91
CA ASP A 151 -0.93 1.68 4.26
C ASP A 151 -1.88 2.51 5.14
N ALA A 152 -1.99 3.81 4.79
CA ALA A 152 -2.42 4.90 5.67
C ALA A 152 -3.94 5.10 5.68
N TYR A 153 -4.67 4.11 6.12
CA TYR A 153 -6.13 4.17 6.26
C TYR A 153 -6.55 4.60 7.68
N PHE A 154 -5.92 5.64 8.22
CA PHE A 154 -6.22 6.17 9.55
C PHE A 154 -7.68 6.64 9.68
N PRO A 155 -8.36 6.32 10.80
CA PRO A 155 -9.66 6.91 11.13
C PRO A 155 -9.53 8.40 11.40
N ILE A 156 -10.22 9.23 10.62
CA ILE A 156 -10.09 10.70 10.67
C ILE A 156 -11.33 11.37 11.26
N SER A 157 -12.53 10.84 10.96
CA SER A 157 -13.77 11.47 11.35
C SER A 157 -14.93 10.48 11.39
N ASN A 158 -15.83 10.66 12.32
CA ASN A 158 -17.10 9.94 12.41
C ASN A 158 -18.26 10.72 11.77
N SER A 159 -17.99 11.84 11.14
CA SER A 159 -18.99 12.67 10.48
C SER A 159 -19.44 12.07 9.15
N LYS A 160 -20.73 12.24 8.83
CA LYS A 160 -21.29 11.80 7.55
C LYS A 160 -20.56 12.42 6.35
N THR A 161 -20.27 13.70 6.44
CA THR A 161 -19.47 14.46 5.48
C THR A 161 -18.49 15.29 6.30
N PRO A 162 -17.26 14.79 6.57
CA PRO A 162 -16.28 15.56 7.33
C PRO A 162 -16.01 16.91 6.70
N SER A 163 -15.93 17.98 7.52
CA SER A 163 -15.42 19.24 7.03
C SER A 163 -13.90 19.15 6.83
N LEU A 164 -13.38 20.05 5.99
CA LEU A 164 -11.93 20.15 5.80
C LEU A 164 -11.22 20.44 7.13
N GLU A 165 -11.76 21.40 7.90
CA GLU A 165 -11.20 21.79 9.20
C GLU A 165 -11.18 20.64 10.22
N GLU A 166 -12.30 19.90 10.36
CA GLU A 166 -12.37 18.73 11.24
C GLU A 166 -11.31 17.69 10.89
N ALA A 167 -11.20 17.36 9.59
CA ALA A 167 -10.24 16.38 9.10
C ALA A 167 -8.80 16.88 9.25
N PHE A 168 -8.53 18.14 8.97
CA PHE A 168 -7.20 18.78 9.13
C PHE A 168 -6.73 18.72 10.59
N LEU A 169 -7.56 19.12 11.54
CA LEU A 169 -7.23 19.07 12.97
C LEU A 169 -6.88 17.65 13.44
N LYS A 170 -7.58 16.65 12.92
CA LYS A 170 -7.26 15.24 13.24
C LYS A 170 -5.93 14.81 12.64
N TRP A 171 -5.62 15.22 11.40
CA TRP A 171 -4.33 14.96 10.78
C TRP A 171 -3.17 15.64 11.51
N GLU A 172 -3.35 16.87 12.01
CA GLU A 172 -2.32 17.55 12.81
C GLU A 172 -1.93 16.77 14.08
N ILE A 173 -2.90 16.09 14.73
CA ILE A 173 -2.60 15.20 15.86
C ILE A 173 -1.82 13.97 15.42
N LEU A 174 -2.23 13.32 14.33
CA LEU A 174 -1.55 12.13 13.81
C LEU A 174 -0.15 12.46 13.28
N LYS A 175 0.00 13.63 12.66
CA LYS A 175 1.27 14.15 12.15
C LYS A 175 2.36 14.16 13.20
N GLU A 176 2.07 14.64 14.40
CA GLU A 176 3.07 14.69 15.49
C GLU A 176 3.57 13.28 15.88
N ASN A 177 2.68 12.29 15.89
CA ASN A 177 3.06 10.90 16.17
C ASN A 177 3.92 10.32 15.04
N LEU A 178 3.53 10.52 13.78
CA LEU A 178 4.30 10.04 12.62
C LEU A 178 5.67 10.71 12.53
N LYS A 179 5.74 12.01 12.81
CA LYS A 179 6.99 12.77 12.87
C LYS A 179 7.93 12.26 13.97
N ALA A 180 7.40 12.00 15.16
CA ALA A 180 8.19 11.43 16.25
C ALA A 180 8.74 10.05 15.87
N TYR A 181 7.93 9.23 15.20
CA TYR A 181 8.30 7.91 14.73
C TYR A 181 9.38 7.96 13.64
N SER A 182 9.21 8.82 12.64
CA SER A 182 10.24 9.08 11.62
C SER A 182 11.57 9.51 12.24
N LYS A 183 11.52 10.37 13.26
CA LYS A 183 12.71 10.83 13.98
C LYS A 183 13.40 9.72 14.77
N GLU A 184 12.64 8.81 15.37
CA GLU A 184 13.15 7.66 16.12
C GLU A 184 14.00 6.76 15.23
N PHE A 185 13.53 6.41 14.04
CA PHE A 185 14.22 5.58 13.07
C PHE A 185 15.16 6.36 12.14
N GLN A 186 15.15 7.70 12.18
CA GLN A 186 15.89 8.57 11.26
C GLN A 186 15.58 8.28 9.77
N THR A 187 14.34 7.86 9.50
CA THR A 187 13.85 7.39 8.20
C THR A 187 12.54 8.10 7.86
N GLN A 188 12.39 8.55 6.62
CA GLN A 188 11.16 9.23 6.17
C GLN A 188 9.97 8.25 6.15
N VAL A 189 8.78 8.78 6.46
CA VAL A 189 7.52 8.05 6.31
C VAL A 189 7.02 8.20 4.89
N LEU A 190 6.65 7.06 4.28
CA LEU A 190 6.02 6.97 2.98
C LEU A 190 4.65 6.31 3.11
N PHE A 191 3.59 6.94 2.61
CA PHE A 191 2.30 6.27 2.52
C PHE A 191 2.27 5.36 1.29
N THR A 192 2.52 4.08 1.51
CA THR A 192 2.52 3.05 0.47
C THR A 192 1.13 2.81 -0.12
N GLU A 193 0.10 3.15 0.63
CA GLU A 193 -1.27 3.37 0.18
C GLU A 193 -1.92 4.47 1.01
N TYR A 194 -2.72 5.33 0.37
CA TYR A 194 -3.64 6.22 1.07
C TYR A 194 -4.86 6.49 0.21
N GLY A 195 -5.99 6.74 0.82
CA GLY A 195 -7.20 7.07 0.09
C GLY A 195 -8.47 6.91 0.90
N TYR A 196 -9.54 7.47 0.37
CA TYR A 196 -10.87 7.40 0.96
C TYR A 196 -11.88 7.02 -0.12
N ARG A 197 -12.90 6.28 0.26
CA ARG A 197 -14.04 6.06 -0.63
C ARG A 197 -14.88 7.32 -0.71
N SER A 198 -15.54 7.56 -1.84
CA SER A 198 -16.50 8.66 -2.00
C SER A 198 -17.88 8.28 -1.45
N ILE A 199 -17.98 8.10 -0.15
CA ILE A 199 -19.20 7.66 0.56
C ILE A 199 -19.48 8.50 1.81
N ASP A 200 -20.70 8.40 2.33
CA ASP A 200 -21.00 8.89 3.68
C ASP A 200 -20.12 8.15 4.71
N PHE A 201 -19.64 8.86 5.73
CA PHE A 201 -18.77 8.34 6.80
C PHE A 201 -17.44 7.74 6.31
N ALA A 202 -16.89 8.26 5.21
CA ALA A 202 -15.65 7.74 4.60
C ALA A 202 -14.43 7.80 5.53
N GLY A 203 -14.41 8.71 6.51
CA GLY A 203 -13.30 8.86 7.46
C GLY A 203 -13.39 7.98 8.71
N GLU A 204 -14.49 7.25 8.93
CA GLU A 204 -14.69 6.44 10.15
C GLU A 204 -13.86 5.14 10.10
N LYS A 205 -13.97 4.41 8.99
CA LYS A 205 -13.28 3.14 8.74
C LYS A 205 -12.76 3.11 7.29
N PRO A 206 -11.72 3.87 6.96
CA PRO A 206 -11.27 4.03 5.58
C PRO A 206 -10.88 2.72 4.88
N TRP A 207 -10.37 1.74 5.62
CA TRP A 207 -9.95 0.42 5.10
C TRP A 207 -11.10 -0.48 4.64
N VAL A 208 -12.35 -0.20 5.01
CA VAL A 208 -13.49 -1.07 4.68
C VAL A 208 -13.89 -0.92 3.22
N SER A 209 -13.62 -1.95 2.40
CA SER A 209 -13.88 -1.95 0.97
C SER A 209 -15.24 -2.52 0.54
N LYS A 210 -15.88 -3.36 1.39
CA LYS A 210 -17.06 -4.18 1.02
C LYS A 210 -18.42 -3.48 1.08
N ARG A 211 -18.48 -2.15 1.19
CA ARG A 211 -19.74 -1.40 1.29
C ARG A 211 -20.28 -0.98 -0.09
N MET A 212 -20.74 -1.94 -0.89
CA MET A 212 -21.24 -1.69 -2.25
C MET A 212 -22.53 -0.83 -2.33
N LYS A 213 -23.30 -0.79 -1.24
CA LYS A 213 -24.59 -0.09 -1.16
C LYS A 213 -24.50 1.29 -0.51
N ASP A 214 -23.32 1.74 -0.13
CA ASP A 214 -23.16 3.03 0.53
C ASP A 214 -23.46 4.17 -0.44
N LYS A 215 -24.11 5.22 0.06
CA LYS A 215 -24.48 6.38 -0.72
C LYS A 215 -23.21 7.15 -1.12
N ALA A 216 -23.15 7.52 -2.42
CA ALA A 216 -22.02 8.30 -2.94
C ALA A 216 -21.95 9.69 -2.28
N ASN A 217 -20.75 10.10 -1.86
CA ASN A 217 -20.44 11.39 -1.24
C ASN A 217 -19.04 11.87 -1.63
N GLU A 218 -18.95 12.57 -2.75
CA GLU A 218 -17.66 13.09 -3.25
C GLU A 218 -17.06 14.17 -2.35
N ASN A 219 -17.89 14.94 -1.64
CA ASN A 219 -17.39 15.97 -0.73
C ASN A 219 -16.66 15.34 0.46
N ALA A 220 -17.11 14.19 0.97
CA ALA A 220 -16.39 13.49 2.03
C ALA A 220 -15.00 13.04 1.55
N GLN A 221 -14.90 12.42 0.39
CA GLN A 221 -13.61 12.02 -0.20
C GLN A 221 -12.70 13.22 -0.42
N LEU A 222 -13.21 14.29 -1.03
CA LEU A 222 -12.43 15.50 -1.33
C LEU A 222 -11.86 16.13 -0.06
N ASN A 223 -12.72 16.41 0.94
CA ASN A 223 -12.29 17.08 2.17
C ASN A 223 -11.24 16.27 2.94
N LEU A 224 -11.38 14.94 2.98
CA LEU A 224 -10.41 14.05 3.63
C LEU A 224 -9.06 14.04 2.90
N LEU A 225 -9.04 13.98 1.56
CA LEU A 225 -7.81 14.07 0.77
C LEU A 225 -7.14 15.44 0.90
N MET A 226 -7.91 16.53 0.82
CA MET A 226 -7.37 17.88 1.01
C MET A 226 -6.72 18.06 2.38
N ALA A 227 -7.37 17.58 3.44
CA ALA A 227 -6.86 17.66 4.79
C ALA A 227 -5.53 16.92 4.95
N LEU A 228 -5.42 15.71 4.41
CA LEU A 228 -4.21 14.91 4.41
C LEU A 228 -3.06 15.65 3.72
N HIS A 229 -3.29 16.12 2.51
CA HIS A 229 -2.26 16.81 1.72
C HIS A 229 -1.82 18.12 2.37
N GLN A 230 -2.75 18.93 2.89
CA GLN A 230 -2.43 20.19 3.57
C GLN A 230 -1.62 19.98 4.84
N SER A 231 -1.83 18.85 5.53
CA SER A 231 -1.15 18.54 6.78
C SER A 231 0.25 17.97 6.58
N LEU A 232 0.47 17.12 5.57
CA LEU A 232 1.66 16.27 5.49
C LEU A 232 2.62 16.62 4.33
N TRP A 233 2.14 17.10 3.20
CA TRP A 233 2.93 17.13 1.96
C TRP A 233 4.13 18.10 1.98
N LYS A 234 4.17 19.02 2.94
CA LYS A 234 5.28 20.00 3.10
C LYS A 234 6.26 19.63 4.21
N GLU A 235 6.06 18.48 4.85
CA GLU A 235 6.91 18.04 5.94
C GLU A 235 8.15 17.32 5.39
N ASP A 236 9.35 17.73 5.79
CA ASP A 236 10.62 17.17 5.30
C ASP A 236 10.82 15.68 5.65
N TRP A 237 10.14 15.21 6.69
CA TRP A 237 10.18 13.83 7.14
C TRP A 237 9.15 12.93 6.42
N PHE A 238 8.30 13.51 5.56
CA PHE A 238 7.28 12.80 4.80
C PHE A 238 7.69 12.69 3.33
N ALA A 239 7.87 11.47 2.84
CA ALA A 239 8.31 11.19 1.48
C ALA A 239 7.17 11.24 0.44
N GLY A 240 5.92 11.46 0.87
CA GLY A 240 4.76 11.44 -0.02
C GLY A 240 3.93 10.17 0.06
N GLY A 241 3.19 9.84 -0.99
CA GLY A 241 2.35 8.66 -0.94
C GLY A 241 1.75 8.23 -2.27
N PHE A 242 1.30 6.98 -2.30
CA PHE A 242 0.64 6.35 -3.43
C PHE A 242 -0.87 6.31 -3.20
N LEU A 243 -1.60 7.00 -4.07
CA LEU A 243 -3.06 7.08 -3.96
C LEU A 243 -3.74 5.75 -4.31
N TRP A 244 -4.50 5.20 -3.41
CA TRP A 244 -5.40 4.09 -3.65
C TRP A 244 -6.81 4.60 -4.01
N LYS A 245 -7.32 4.50 -5.28
CA LYS A 245 -6.57 3.95 -6.40
C LYS A 245 -7.01 4.52 -7.74
N TRP A 246 -6.19 4.35 -8.75
CA TRP A 246 -6.48 4.66 -10.13
C TRP A 246 -6.89 3.40 -10.90
N PHE A 247 -7.93 3.50 -11.75
CA PHE A 247 -8.36 2.40 -12.61
C PHE A 247 -7.95 2.64 -14.06
N PRO A 248 -7.09 1.78 -14.66
CA PRO A 248 -6.65 1.94 -16.05
C PRO A 248 -7.81 1.94 -17.06
N TYR A 249 -8.85 1.15 -16.76
CA TYR A 249 -10.04 1.01 -17.63
C TYR A 249 -11.28 1.67 -17.03
N TYR A 250 -11.12 2.92 -16.59
CA TYR A 250 -12.23 3.68 -16.03
C TYR A 250 -13.28 3.99 -17.09
N ASN A 251 -14.54 3.64 -16.80
CA ASN A 251 -15.69 4.00 -17.63
C ASN A 251 -16.49 5.12 -16.96
N SER A 252 -16.39 6.34 -17.48
CA SER A 252 -17.08 7.52 -16.95
C SER A 252 -18.61 7.45 -17.05
N GLN A 253 -19.15 6.55 -17.87
CA GLN A 253 -20.60 6.34 -18.03
C GLN A 253 -21.16 5.31 -17.03
N SER A 254 -20.30 4.63 -16.29
CA SER A 254 -20.69 3.64 -15.29
C SER A 254 -20.80 4.26 -13.91
N ASP A 255 -21.88 3.96 -13.21
CA ASP A 255 -22.04 4.32 -11.79
C ASP A 255 -21.19 3.43 -10.85
N GLU A 256 -20.52 2.43 -11.38
CA GLU A 256 -19.76 1.44 -10.60
C GLU A 256 -18.69 2.06 -9.70
N HIS A 257 -18.08 3.17 -10.13
CA HIS A 257 -17.00 3.83 -9.42
C HIS A 257 -17.45 4.98 -8.50
N ARG A 258 -18.73 5.35 -8.50
CA ARG A 258 -19.23 6.54 -7.78
C ARG A 258 -18.98 6.50 -6.27
N ASN A 259 -18.98 5.33 -5.66
CA ASN A 259 -18.78 5.12 -4.22
C ASN A 259 -17.48 4.35 -3.91
N ARG A 260 -16.51 4.35 -4.82
CA ARG A 260 -15.23 3.65 -4.68
C ARG A 260 -14.11 4.61 -4.31
N PHE A 261 -12.92 4.05 -4.09
CA PHE A 261 -11.69 4.80 -3.85
C PHE A 261 -11.23 5.62 -5.05
N SER A 262 -11.57 5.22 -6.29
CA SER A 262 -11.17 5.97 -7.47
C SER A 262 -11.57 7.44 -7.37
N ILE A 263 -10.67 8.29 -7.84
CA ILE A 263 -10.91 9.74 -7.92
C ILE A 263 -11.45 10.17 -9.28
N GLN A 264 -11.29 9.32 -10.29
CA GLN A 264 -11.59 9.58 -11.70
C GLN A 264 -13.05 9.98 -11.90
N GLY A 265 -13.26 11.07 -12.63
CA GLY A 265 -14.58 11.66 -12.87
C GLY A 265 -15.24 12.34 -11.67
N LYS A 266 -14.47 12.59 -10.58
CA LYS A 266 -14.96 13.20 -9.32
C LYS A 266 -14.26 14.51 -9.03
N LYS A 267 -14.79 15.25 -8.05
CA LYS A 267 -14.17 16.51 -7.56
C LYS A 267 -12.73 16.34 -7.12
N SER A 268 -12.40 15.18 -6.55
CA SER A 268 -11.05 14.84 -6.10
C SER A 268 -10.04 14.74 -7.25
N GLU A 269 -10.46 14.38 -8.46
CA GLU A 269 -9.56 14.35 -9.62
C GLU A 269 -9.10 15.75 -10.01
N ALA A 270 -10.04 16.70 -10.10
CA ALA A 270 -9.71 18.10 -10.41
C ALA A 270 -8.76 18.69 -9.36
N TYR A 271 -9.06 18.48 -8.08
CA TYR A 271 -8.19 18.91 -6.99
C TYR A 271 -6.78 18.32 -7.08
N LEU A 272 -6.65 17.00 -7.27
CA LEU A 272 -5.34 16.35 -7.33
C LEU A 272 -4.53 16.77 -8.56
N LYS A 273 -5.17 17.04 -9.68
CA LYS A 273 -4.51 17.57 -10.87
C LYS A 273 -3.86 18.94 -10.60
N GLU A 274 -4.55 19.83 -9.91
CA GLU A 274 -4.00 21.12 -9.49
C GLU A 274 -2.90 20.93 -8.45
N PHE A 275 -3.17 20.13 -7.44
CA PHE A 275 -2.23 19.85 -6.35
C PHE A 275 -0.88 19.32 -6.84
N TYR A 276 -0.86 18.30 -7.72
CA TYR A 276 0.37 17.76 -8.27
C TYR A 276 1.04 18.63 -9.34
N ALA A 277 0.35 19.61 -9.91
CA ALA A 277 0.97 20.59 -10.80
C ALA A 277 1.80 21.63 -10.04
N ASP A 278 1.50 21.85 -8.75
CA ASP A 278 2.17 22.81 -7.89
C ASP A 278 3.29 22.19 -7.02
N HIS A 279 3.44 20.86 -7.04
CA HIS A 279 4.42 20.07 -6.26
C HIS A 279 5.21 19.15 -7.16
#